data_2d7fcedfa40e564ff014141f27351cce
#
_entry.id   2d7fcedfa40e564ff014141f27351cce
#
_cell.length_a   1.000
_cell.length_b   1.000
_cell.length_c   1.000
_cell.angle_alpha   90.00
_cell.angle_beta   90.00
_cell.angle_gamma   90.00
#
_symmetry.space_group_name_H-M   'P 1'
#
loop_
_entity.id
_entity.type
_entity.pdbx_description
1 polymer ?
#
loop_
_entity_poly.entity_id
_entity_poly.type
_entity_poly.pdbx_seq_one_letter_code
_entity_poly.pdbx_strand_id
1 'polypeptide(L)'
;MTKPQNNSTDPREYFTDERCHILELHNTADDPGVSLARARVEPGVTTAWHTVEATIERYIIVSGTGIAEVGDAPALSLIAGDHLLIPAGKKQRIHNPGSVDLIFHCICTPRFERRNYRSLED
;
A
#
# COMPACT_ATOMS: atom_id res chain seq x y z
N MET A 1 -5.00 9.98 -26.32
CA MET A 1 -3.83 9.09 -26.35
C MET A 1 -3.70 8.33 -25.06
N THR A 2 -3.45 7.06 -25.17
CA THR A 2 -3.37 6.20 -24.02
C THR A 2 -1.94 6.09 -23.54
N LYS A 3 -1.74 6.35 -22.25
CA LYS A 3 -0.44 6.12 -21.64
C LYS A 3 -0.20 4.62 -21.50
N PRO A 4 1.02 4.18 -21.63
CA PRO A 4 1.37 2.81 -21.27
C PRO A 4 0.96 2.52 -19.84
N GLN A 5 0.48 1.32 -19.61
CA GLN A 5 0.03 0.90 -18.29
C GLN A 5 1.15 0.38 -17.42
N ASN A 6 2.35 0.32 -17.95
CA ASN A 6 3.48 -0.18 -17.19
C ASN A 6 3.95 0.88 -16.19
N ASN A 7 3.46 0.76 -14.97
CA ASN A 7 3.75 1.72 -13.92
C ASN A 7 5.18 1.63 -13.42
N SER A 8 5.88 0.54 -13.72
CA SER A 8 7.27 0.39 -13.32
C SER A 8 8.20 1.36 -14.04
N THR A 9 7.69 2.05 -15.10
CA THR A 9 8.50 3.02 -15.83
C THR A 9 8.32 4.46 -15.33
N ASP A 10 7.45 4.69 -14.34
CA ASP A 10 7.26 6.03 -13.80
C ASP A 10 8.49 6.41 -12.96
N PRO A 11 9.23 7.47 -13.34
CA PRO A 11 10.47 7.82 -12.65
C PRO A 11 10.25 8.33 -11.22
N ARG A 12 9.02 8.64 -10.84
CA ARG A 12 8.70 9.06 -9.48
C ARG A 12 8.48 7.88 -8.55
N GLU A 13 8.33 6.67 -9.11
CA GLU A 13 8.13 5.47 -8.30
C GLU A 13 9.46 5.06 -7.68
N TYR A 14 9.44 4.67 -6.41
CA TYR A 14 10.63 4.21 -5.71
C TYR A 14 10.33 2.92 -4.94
N PHE A 15 11.36 2.10 -4.80
CA PHE A 15 11.27 0.84 -4.05
C PHE A 15 11.56 1.10 -2.58
N THR A 16 10.73 0.54 -1.70
CA THR A 16 10.86 0.75 -0.26
C THR A 16 11.44 -0.47 0.45
N ASP A 17 11.84 -0.27 1.70
CA ASP A 17 12.35 -1.37 2.53
C ASP A 17 11.27 -2.39 2.87
N GLU A 18 10.01 -2.07 2.68
CA GLU A 18 8.93 -3.04 2.88
C GLU A 18 8.68 -3.92 1.66
N ARG A 19 9.54 -3.85 0.66
CA ARG A 19 9.51 -4.65 -0.57
C ARG A 19 8.34 -4.28 -1.49
N CYS A 20 7.98 -3.02 -1.49
CA CYS A 20 6.84 -2.48 -2.22
C CYS A 20 7.32 -1.23 -2.97
N HIS A 21 6.86 -1.05 -4.20
CA HIS A 21 7.13 0.15 -4.98
C HIS A 21 6.04 1.17 -4.68
N ILE A 22 6.42 2.40 -4.40
CA ILE A 22 5.48 3.46 -4.04
C ILE A 22 5.62 4.62 -5.02
N LEU A 23 4.47 5.15 -5.43
CA LEU A 23 4.36 6.39 -6.17
C LEU A 23 3.44 7.32 -5.36
N GLU A 24 4.02 8.39 -4.82
CA GLU A 24 3.23 9.40 -4.10
C GLU A 24 2.39 10.18 -5.12
N LEU A 25 1.08 10.13 -4.96
CA LEU A 25 0.16 10.86 -5.84
C LEU A 25 -0.22 12.22 -5.24
N HIS A 26 -0.39 12.27 -3.92
CA HIS A 26 -0.72 13.50 -3.22
C HIS A 26 -0.34 13.35 -1.75
N ASN A 27 0.60 14.16 -1.30
CA ASN A 27 0.97 14.19 0.11
C ASN A 27 1.69 15.50 0.41
N THR A 28 0.94 16.50 0.84
CA THR A 28 1.47 17.84 1.07
C THR A 28 1.07 18.36 2.44
N ALA A 29 1.87 19.26 2.99
CA ALA A 29 1.58 19.89 4.26
C ALA A 29 0.36 20.80 4.19
N ASP A 30 -0.02 21.27 2.99
CA ASP A 30 -1.20 22.11 2.78
C ASP A 30 -2.49 21.33 2.95
N ASP A 31 -2.42 20.00 2.81
CA ASP A 31 -3.57 19.12 2.93
C ASP A 31 -3.27 18.07 4.00
N PRO A 32 -3.28 18.48 5.27
CA PRO A 32 -2.83 17.58 6.34
C PRO A 32 -3.79 16.43 6.63
N GLY A 33 -5.00 16.49 6.13
CA GLY A 33 -6.03 15.49 6.45
C GLY A 33 -5.95 14.22 5.65
N VAL A 34 -5.22 14.21 4.53
CA VAL A 34 -5.24 13.04 3.65
C VAL A 34 -3.97 12.97 2.79
N SER A 35 -3.56 11.76 2.47
CA SER A 35 -2.57 11.52 1.41
C SER A 35 -2.98 10.34 0.56
N LEU A 36 -2.42 10.27 -0.63
CA LEU A 36 -2.74 9.29 -1.64
C LEU A 36 -1.46 8.77 -2.27
N ALA A 37 -1.33 7.45 -2.32
CA ALA A 37 -0.19 6.82 -2.97
C ALA A 37 -0.66 5.61 -3.77
N ARG A 38 0.11 5.25 -4.79
CA ARG A 38 -0.08 4.00 -5.49
C ARG A 38 1.00 3.04 -5.04
N ALA A 39 0.60 1.85 -4.65
CA ALA A 39 1.52 0.79 -4.26
C ALA A 39 1.53 -0.29 -5.33
N ARG A 40 2.69 -0.86 -5.58
CA ARG A 40 2.87 -1.96 -6.53
C ARG A 40 3.73 -3.03 -5.86
N VAL A 41 3.19 -4.26 -5.82
CA VAL A 41 3.85 -5.41 -5.22
C VAL A 41 4.07 -6.46 -6.29
N GLU A 42 5.31 -6.87 -6.51
CA GLU A 42 5.64 -7.83 -7.55
C GLU A 42 5.12 -9.22 -7.21
N PRO A 43 4.94 -10.08 -8.23
CA PRO A 43 4.46 -11.45 -8.00
C PRO A 43 5.31 -12.20 -6.97
N GLY A 44 4.64 -12.91 -6.07
CA GLY A 44 5.28 -13.72 -5.06
C GLY A 44 5.84 -12.96 -3.86
N VAL A 45 5.78 -11.64 -3.87
CA VAL A 45 6.35 -10.82 -2.80
C VAL A 45 5.32 -10.61 -1.69
N THR A 46 5.79 -10.65 -0.45
CA THR A 46 5.02 -10.26 0.74
C THR A 46 5.68 -9.01 1.30
N THR A 47 4.88 -7.97 1.52
CA THR A 47 5.41 -6.75 2.13
C THR A 47 5.78 -6.98 3.58
N ALA A 48 6.59 -6.10 4.14
CA ALA A 48 7.05 -6.24 5.52
C ALA A 48 5.89 -6.03 6.49
N TRP A 49 5.88 -6.82 7.58
CA TRP A 49 5.02 -6.50 8.72
C TRP A 49 5.37 -5.11 9.24
N HIS A 50 4.38 -4.23 9.35
CA HIS A 50 4.60 -2.88 9.85
C HIS A 50 3.32 -2.30 10.45
N THR A 51 3.48 -1.19 11.15
CA THR A 51 2.37 -0.38 11.62
C THR A 51 2.57 1.05 11.13
N VAL A 52 1.46 1.79 11.03
CA VAL A 52 1.53 3.24 10.83
C VAL A 52 0.74 3.88 11.97
N GLU A 53 1.47 4.54 12.86
CA GLU A 53 0.89 5.12 14.06
C GLU A 53 0.03 6.34 13.72
N ALA A 54 -1.07 6.52 14.46
CA ALA A 54 -1.95 7.68 14.34
C ALA A 54 -2.52 7.89 12.93
N THR A 55 -2.54 6.86 12.10
CA THR A 55 -2.89 6.96 10.69
C THR A 55 -3.82 5.81 10.33
N ILE A 56 -4.98 6.12 9.79
CA ILE A 56 -5.90 5.12 9.24
C ILE A 56 -5.58 4.98 7.76
N GLU A 57 -5.42 3.75 7.30
CA GLU A 57 -5.16 3.50 5.88
C GLU A 57 -6.32 2.76 5.24
N ARG A 58 -6.54 3.05 3.97
CA ARG A 58 -7.50 2.32 3.15
C ARG A 58 -6.81 1.94 1.85
N TYR A 59 -6.89 0.67 1.49
CA TYR A 59 -6.37 0.18 0.22
C TYR A 59 -7.55 -0.02 -0.73
N ILE A 60 -7.40 0.46 -1.95
CA ILE A 60 -8.34 0.16 -3.05
C ILE A 60 -7.57 -0.64 -4.08
N ILE A 61 -7.96 -1.89 -4.31
CA ILE A 61 -7.26 -2.74 -5.26
C ILE A 61 -7.60 -2.29 -6.67
N VAL A 62 -6.59 -1.98 -7.46
CA VAL A 62 -6.74 -1.51 -8.84
C VAL A 62 -6.60 -2.67 -9.81
N SER A 63 -5.57 -3.51 -9.65
CA SER A 63 -5.35 -4.67 -10.52
C SER A 63 -4.52 -5.72 -9.80
N GLY A 64 -4.59 -6.94 -10.29
CA GLY A 64 -3.95 -8.08 -9.65
C GLY A 64 -4.77 -8.62 -8.49
N THR A 65 -4.15 -9.44 -7.67
CA THR A 65 -4.77 -10.06 -6.49
C THR A 65 -3.86 -9.92 -5.30
N GLY A 66 -4.44 -9.88 -4.11
CA GLY A 66 -3.66 -9.77 -2.88
C GLY A 66 -4.25 -10.60 -1.77
N ILE A 67 -3.41 -10.99 -0.82
CA ILE A 67 -3.85 -11.61 0.42
C ILE A 67 -3.35 -10.71 1.54
N ALA A 68 -4.27 -10.06 2.23
CA ALA A 68 -3.94 -9.09 3.27
C ALA A 68 -4.10 -9.68 4.66
N GLU A 69 -3.18 -9.30 5.54
CA GLU A 69 -3.27 -9.64 6.96
C GLU A 69 -3.24 -8.35 7.76
N VAL A 70 -4.25 -8.17 8.61
CA VAL A 70 -4.40 -6.98 9.46
C VAL A 70 -4.63 -7.44 10.88
N GLY A 71 -3.75 -7.04 11.79
CA GLY A 71 -3.82 -7.47 13.18
C GLY A 71 -3.74 -9.00 13.27
N ASP A 72 -4.60 -9.57 14.09
CA ASP A 72 -4.70 -11.01 14.25
C ASP A 72 -5.91 -11.60 13.54
N ALA A 73 -6.57 -10.81 12.70
CA ALA A 73 -7.71 -11.28 11.93
C ALA A 73 -7.27 -12.29 10.86
N PRO A 74 -8.18 -13.19 10.42
CA PRO A 74 -7.84 -14.10 9.33
C PRO A 74 -7.45 -13.35 8.07
N ALA A 75 -6.55 -13.94 7.29
CA ALA A 75 -6.11 -13.37 6.02
C ALA A 75 -7.30 -13.18 5.07
N LEU A 76 -7.29 -12.09 4.31
CA LEU A 76 -8.35 -11.71 3.38
C LEU A 76 -7.82 -11.72 1.96
N SER A 77 -8.51 -12.46 1.08
CA SER A 77 -8.21 -12.42 -0.35
C SER A 77 -8.91 -11.22 -0.99
N LEU A 78 -8.18 -10.46 -1.77
CA LEU A 78 -8.64 -9.22 -2.38
C LEU A 78 -8.44 -9.26 -3.89
N ILE A 79 -9.42 -8.73 -4.62
CA ILE A 79 -9.35 -8.60 -6.08
C ILE A 79 -9.63 -7.15 -6.46
N ALA A 80 -9.44 -6.81 -7.74
CA ALA A 80 -9.70 -5.46 -8.24
C ALA A 80 -11.10 -4.99 -7.84
N GLY A 81 -11.19 -3.78 -7.34
CA GLY A 81 -12.42 -3.18 -6.84
C GLY A 81 -12.67 -3.37 -5.35
N ASP A 82 -11.97 -4.29 -4.71
CA ASP A 82 -12.10 -4.46 -3.26
C ASP A 82 -11.37 -3.35 -2.52
N HIS A 83 -11.82 -3.09 -1.30
CA HIS A 83 -11.13 -2.17 -0.42
C HIS A 83 -10.85 -2.82 0.94
N LEU A 84 -9.86 -2.28 1.62
CA LEU A 84 -9.42 -2.79 2.91
C LEU A 84 -9.21 -1.61 3.86
N LEU A 85 -9.80 -1.68 5.05
CA LEU A 85 -9.58 -0.67 6.09
C LEU A 85 -8.54 -1.18 7.07
N ILE A 86 -7.54 -0.37 7.33
CA ILE A 86 -6.50 -0.68 8.31
C ILE A 86 -6.54 0.39 9.39
N PRO A 87 -7.04 0.04 10.59
CA PRO A 87 -7.08 0.99 11.70
C PRO A 87 -5.68 1.45 12.11
N ALA A 88 -5.63 2.64 12.70
CA ALA A 88 -4.36 3.21 13.16
C ALA A 88 -3.63 2.26 14.11
N GLY A 89 -2.33 2.11 13.89
CA GLY A 89 -1.47 1.30 14.76
C GLY A 89 -1.61 -0.20 14.61
N LYS A 90 -2.47 -0.70 13.74
CA LYS A 90 -2.59 -2.14 13.52
C LYS A 90 -1.46 -2.65 12.64
N LYS A 91 -0.89 -3.79 13.00
CA LYS A 91 0.11 -4.43 12.15
C LYS A 91 -0.54 -4.92 10.86
N GLN A 92 0.21 -4.83 9.78
CA GLN A 92 -0.31 -5.14 8.46
C GLN A 92 0.77 -5.63 7.53
N ARG A 93 0.38 -6.45 6.57
CA ARG A 93 1.18 -6.80 5.40
C ARG A 93 0.26 -7.35 4.32
N ILE A 94 0.75 -7.34 3.08
CA ILE A 94 0.01 -7.90 1.95
C ILE A 94 0.94 -8.76 1.10
N HIS A 95 0.40 -9.86 0.58
CA HIS A 95 1.11 -10.81 -0.27
C HIS A 95 0.47 -10.81 -1.65
N ASN A 96 1.30 -10.85 -2.69
CA ASN A 96 0.84 -11.01 -4.06
C ASN A 96 0.98 -12.48 -4.47
N PRO A 97 -0.12 -13.26 -4.51
CA PRO A 97 -0.05 -14.68 -4.87
C PRO A 97 -0.11 -14.91 -6.38
N GLY A 98 -0.30 -13.86 -7.16
CA GLY A 98 -0.52 -13.98 -8.60
C GLY A 98 0.74 -13.98 -9.42
N SER A 99 0.56 -13.89 -10.75
CA SER A 99 1.64 -13.87 -11.71
C SER A 99 1.87 -12.50 -12.35
N VAL A 100 1.09 -11.50 -11.96
CA VAL A 100 1.23 -10.12 -12.41
C VAL A 100 1.33 -9.22 -11.18
N ASP A 101 1.74 -7.97 -11.38
CA ASP A 101 1.85 -7.02 -10.28
C ASP A 101 0.50 -6.81 -9.61
N LEU A 102 0.53 -6.72 -8.29
CA LEU A 102 -0.60 -6.24 -7.50
C LEU A 102 -0.46 -4.73 -7.39
N ILE A 103 -1.48 -3.99 -7.79
CA ILE A 103 -1.49 -2.53 -7.72
C ILE A 103 -2.69 -2.08 -6.91
N PHE A 104 -2.45 -1.20 -5.95
CA PHE A 104 -3.53 -0.63 -5.16
C PHE A 104 -3.24 0.81 -4.78
N HIS A 105 -4.30 1.57 -4.54
CA HIS A 105 -4.20 2.90 -3.98
C HIS A 105 -4.25 2.83 -2.47
N CYS A 106 -3.41 3.61 -1.82
CA CYS A 106 -3.38 3.72 -0.37
C CYS A 106 -3.79 5.14 0.01
N ILE A 107 -4.88 5.25 0.76
CA ILE A 107 -5.42 6.53 1.23
C ILE A 107 -5.19 6.60 2.73
N CYS A 108 -4.38 7.56 3.16
CA CYS A 108 -4.07 7.75 4.58
C CYS A 108 -4.78 8.97 5.13
N THR A 109 -5.36 8.83 6.31
CA THR A 109 -6.00 9.93 7.04
C THR A 109 -5.56 9.89 8.51
N PRO A 110 -4.89 10.93 8.99
CA PRO A 110 -4.34 12.07 8.25
C PRO A 110 -3.27 11.66 7.24
N ARG A 111 -2.64 12.62 6.61
CA ARG A 111 -1.61 12.34 5.61
C ARG A 111 -0.51 11.46 6.19
N PHE A 112 0.05 10.59 5.35
CA PHE A 112 1.15 9.73 5.76
C PHE A 112 2.38 10.58 6.09
N GLU A 113 3.00 10.31 7.23
CA GLU A 113 4.28 10.88 7.61
C GLU A 113 5.22 9.75 8.02
N ARG A 114 6.43 9.79 7.49
CA ARG A 114 7.40 8.72 7.67
C ARG A 114 7.70 8.45 9.15
N ARG A 115 7.65 9.46 9.99
CA ARG A 115 7.89 9.32 11.43
C ARG A 115 6.89 8.38 12.12
N ASN A 116 5.74 8.16 11.49
CA ASN A 116 4.70 7.28 12.04
C ASN A 116 4.84 5.82 11.59
N TYR A 117 5.74 5.54 10.66
CA TYR A 117 5.97 4.19 10.16
C TYR A 117 6.88 3.42 11.13
N ARG A 118 6.49 2.17 11.43
CA ARG A 118 7.28 1.26 12.28
C ARG A 118 7.38 -0.09 11.59
N SER A 119 8.59 -0.48 11.21
CA SER A 119 8.82 -1.83 10.74
C SER A 119 8.80 -2.79 11.94
N LEU A 120 8.17 -3.93 11.78
CA LEU A 120 8.16 -5.01 12.77
C LEU A 120 9.15 -6.11 12.40
N GLU A 121 9.89 -5.93 11.32
CA GLU A 121 10.95 -6.85 10.90
C GLU A 121 12.30 -6.26 11.28
N ASP A 122 13.25 -7.12 11.54
CA ASP A 122 14.61 -6.70 11.88
C ASP A 122 15.39 -6.18 10.68
#